data_e9cafdb4de205073d3cf7a8ca00fee0f
#
_entry.id   e9cafdb4de205073d3cf7a8ca00fee0f
#
_cell.length_a   1.000
_cell.length_b   1.000
_cell.length_c   1.000
_cell.angle_alpha   90.00
_cell.angle_beta   90.00
_cell.angle_gamma   90.00
#
_symmetry.space_group_name_H-M   'P 1'
#
loop_
_entity.id
_entity.type
_entity.pdbx_description
1 polymer ?
#
loop_
_entity_poly.entity_id
_entity_poly.type
_entity_poly.pdbx_seq_one_letter_code
_entity_poly.pdbx_strand_id
1 'polypeptide(L)'
;MTTEKRTFDRRSFIKSSVLAGGGLLISFNWLAASCSTKGPEPISMPENWSEINGFLKIGENGVVTIMSPNPEIGQNVKTSMPMIVAEELDVDWKYVIVEQAPLNTSVFTRQVAGGSQSIRQGWKSLRTVGATARTMLRKAGQKNGRSRWKR
;
A
#
# COMPACT_ATOMS: atom_id res chain seq x y z
N MET A 1 -21.09 -46.03 -15.09
CA MET A 1 -21.67 -44.77 -14.56
C MET A 1 -20.89 -43.61 -15.13
N THR A 2 -21.39 -43.05 -16.23
CA THR A 2 -20.75 -41.91 -16.94
C THR A 2 -21.21 -40.62 -16.29
N THR A 3 -20.28 -39.92 -15.69
CA THR A 3 -20.52 -38.61 -15.05
C THR A 3 -20.58 -37.55 -16.17
N GLU A 4 -21.78 -37.13 -16.54
CA GLU A 4 -22.01 -36.07 -17.49
C GLU A 4 -21.56 -34.74 -16.92
N LYS A 5 -20.48 -34.17 -17.47
CA LYS A 5 -19.91 -32.89 -17.10
C LYS A 5 -20.85 -31.79 -17.61
N ARG A 6 -21.72 -31.25 -16.77
CA ARG A 6 -22.58 -30.11 -17.10
C ARG A 6 -21.70 -28.89 -17.35
N THR A 7 -21.48 -28.53 -18.58
CA THR A 7 -20.88 -27.26 -18.98
C THR A 7 -21.94 -26.16 -18.91
N PHE A 8 -21.77 -25.24 -18.00
CA PHE A 8 -22.58 -24.03 -17.89
C PHE A 8 -22.21 -23.11 -19.07
N ASP A 9 -23.10 -22.97 -20.05
CA ASP A 9 -22.98 -22.00 -21.13
C ASP A 9 -23.35 -20.59 -20.59
N ARG A 10 -22.70 -19.54 -21.13
CA ARG A 10 -22.94 -18.13 -20.76
C ARG A 10 -24.41 -17.72 -20.84
N ARG A 11 -25.13 -18.25 -21.84
CA ARG A 11 -26.57 -18.01 -22.01
C ARG A 11 -27.42 -18.66 -20.93
N SER A 12 -27.06 -19.85 -20.48
CA SER A 12 -27.73 -20.55 -19.37
C SER A 12 -27.48 -19.84 -18.07
N PHE A 13 -26.29 -19.30 -17.86
CA PHE A 13 -25.95 -18.48 -16.68
C PHE A 13 -26.80 -17.20 -16.62
N ILE A 14 -26.90 -16.47 -17.75
CA ILE A 14 -27.69 -15.23 -17.81
C ILE A 14 -29.19 -15.53 -17.59
N LYS A 15 -29.72 -16.59 -18.22
CA LYS A 15 -31.13 -16.98 -18.03
C LYS A 15 -31.46 -17.40 -16.61
N SER A 16 -30.59 -18.16 -15.95
CA SER A 16 -30.77 -18.54 -14.54
C SER A 16 -30.62 -17.36 -13.59
N SER A 17 -29.75 -16.41 -13.88
CA SER A 17 -29.57 -15.19 -13.11
C SER A 17 -30.78 -14.25 -13.18
N VAL A 18 -31.41 -14.14 -14.32
CA VAL A 18 -32.63 -13.32 -14.52
C VAL A 18 -33.86 -13.98 -13.84
N LEU A 19 -34.02 -15.29 -13.94
CA LEU A 19 -35.14 -16.04 -13.33
C LEU A 19 -35.06 -16.12 -11.82
N ALA A 20 -33.84 -16.08 -11.22
CA ALA A 20 -33.61 -16.17 -9.79
C ALA A 20 -33.50 -14.81 -9.08
N GLY A 21 -33.84 -13.70 -9.75
CA GLY A 21 -33.63 -12.36 -9.15
C GLY A 21 -32.15 -12.05 -8.89
N GLY A 22 -31.28 -12.38 -9.84
CA GLY A 22 -29.83 -12.44 -9.70
C GLY A 22 -29.13 -11.22 -9.09
N GLY A 23 -29.71 -10.05 -9.22
CA GLY A 23 -29.21 -8.85 -8.53
C GLY A 23 -29.34 -8.93 -7.01
N LEU A 24 -30.40 -9.49 -6.51
CA LEU A 24 -30.68 -9.65 -5.07
C LEU A 24 -29.81 -10.74 -4.44
N LEU A 25 -29.57 -11.85 -5.15
CA LEU A 25 -28.71 -12.94 -4.65
C LEU A 25 -27.23 -12.54 -4.58
N ILE A 26 -26.72 -11.77 -5.51
CA ILE A 26 -25.34 -11.23 -5.46
C ILE A 26 -25.21 -10.23 -4.31
N SER A 27 -26.21 -9.36 -4.11
CA SER A 27 -26.23 -8.40 -3.00
C SER A 27 -26.31 -9.10 -1.64
N PHE A 28 -27.08 -10.19 -1.53
CA PHE A 28 -27.20 -10.92 -0.26
C PHE A 28 -25.92 -11.65 0.13
N ASN A 29 -25.22 -12.26 -0.83
CA ASN A 29 -23.94 -12.91 -0.55
C ASN A 29 -22.84 -11.90 -0.19
N TRP A 30 -22.86 -10.71 -0.77
CA TRP A 30 -21.91 -9.66 -0.44
C TRP A 30 -22.14 -9.09 0.96
N LEU A 31 -23.39 -8.89 1.36
CA LEU A 31 -23.75 -8.48 2.72
C LEU A 31 -23.38 -9.54 3.78
N ALA A 32 -23.57 -10.82 3.46
CA ALA A 32 -23.20 -11.91 4.37
C ALA A 32 -21.67 -12.09 4.49
N ALA A 33 -20.92 -11.86 3.41
CA ALA A 33 -19.47 -11.90 3.42
C ALA A 33 -18.83 -10.67 4.12
N SER A 34 -19.54 -9.55 4.16
CA SER A 34 -19.06 -8.31 4.77
C SER A 34 -19.08 -8.32 6.31
N CYS A 35 -19.83 -9.22 6.94
CA CYS A 35 -20.01 -9.23 8.41
C CYS A 35 -18.98 -10.06 9.17
N SER A 36 -17.97 -10.66 8.52
CA SER A 36 -17.09 -11.67 9.14
C SER A 36 -15.61 -11.29 9.23
N THR A 37 -15.19 -10.14 8.76
CA THR A 37 -13.79 -9.71 8.94
C THR A 37 -13.68 -8.73 10.10
N LYS A 38 -13.00 -9.13 11.20
CA LYS A 38 -12.38 -8.16 12.09
C LYS A 38 -11.59 -7.21 11.20
N GLY A 39 -11.99 -5.96 11.17
CA GLY A 39 -11.21 -4.91 10.50
C GLY A 39 -9.77 -4.93 11.02
N PRO A 40 -8.80 -4.46 10.26
CA PRO A 40 -7.44 -4.33 10.77
C PRO A 40 -7.47 -3.54 12.07
N GLU A 41 -6.75 -4.04 13.08
CA GLU A 41 -6.65 -3.32 14.35
C GLU A 41 -6.12 -1.91 14.11
N PRO A 42 -6.70 -0.89 14.77
CA PRO A 42 -6.25 0.48 14.57
C PRO A 42 -4.78 0.60 15.00
N ILE A 43 -3.97 1.18 14.14
CA ILE A 43 -2.56 1.46 14.43
C ILE A 43 -2.52 2.53 15.52
N SER A 44 -1.84 2.24 16.65
CA SER A 44 -1.57 3.25 17.66
C SER A 44 -0.55 4.26 17.11
N MET A 45 -0.89 5.55 17.17
CA MET A 45 0.04 6.60 16.75
C MET A 45 1.19 6.70 17.74
N PRO A 46 2.45 6.76 17.27
CA PRO A 46 3.60 6.93 18.16
C PRO A 46 3.64 8.35 18.74
N GLU A 47 4.16 8.47 19.95
CA GLU A 47 4.37 9.77 20.60
C GLU A 47 5.61 10.46 20.03
N ASN A 48 6.65 9.68 19.76
CA ASN A 48 7.93 10.19 19.25
C ASN A 48 8.21 9.72 17.83
N TRP A 49 8.65 10.64 17.00
CA TRP A 49 9.01 10.41 15.60
C TRP A 49 10.46 10.75 15.33
N SER A 50 11.15 9.90 14.58
CA SER A 50 12.48 10.16 14.05
C SER A 50 12.39 10.43 12.55
N GLU A 51 12.77 11.63 12.13
CA GLU A 51 12.90 11.93 10.71
C GLU A 51 14.16 11.29 10.14
N ILE A 52 14.02 10.49 9.10
CA ILE A 52 15.13 9.83 8.40
C ILE A 52 15.59 10.68 7.22
N ASN A 53 14.64 11.24 6.49
CA ASN A 53 14.83 12.16 5.38
C ASN A 53 13.50 12.86 5.07
N GLY A 54 13.45 13.75 4.07
CA GLY A 54 12.24 14.48 3.73
C GLY A 54 11.06 13.60 3.24
N PHE A 55 11.27 12.31 3.02
CA PHE A 55 10.22 11.37 2.61
C PHE A 55 9.72 10.47 3.74
N LEU A 56 10.48 10.31 4.82
CA LEU A 56 10.27 9.26 5.81
C LEU A 56 10.37 9.77 7.23
N LYS A 57 9.37 9.42 8.05
CA LYS A 57 9.41 9.49 9.52
C LYS A 57 9.13 8.09 10.08
N ILE A 58 9.83 7.72 11.13
CA ILE A 58 9.66 6.43 11.80
C ILE A 58 9.34 6.68 13.26
N GLY A 59 8.25 6.13 13.73
CA GLY A 59 7.83 6.16 15.12
C GLY A 59 8.58 5.13 15.97
N GLU A 60 8.67 5.38 17.24
CA GLU A 60 9.30 4.47 18.23
C GLU A 60 8.66 3.08 18.28
N ASN A 61 7.38 2.97 17.88
CA ASN A 61 6.62 1.72 17.80
C ASN A 61 6.76 1.00 16.44
N GLY A 62 7.60 1.50 15.54
CA GLY A 62 7.83 0.93 14.21
C GLY A 62 6.84 1.34 13.14
N VAL A 63 5.90 2.22 13.43
CA VAL A 63 5.03 2.83 12.42
C VAL A 63 5.85 3.78 11.54
N VAL A 64 5.63 3.72 10.25
CA VAL A 64 6.37 4.53 9.26
C VAL A 64 5.42 5.48 8.56
N THR A 65 5.70 6.77 8.61
CA THR A 65 5.03 7.74 7.74
C THR A 65 5.84 7.95 6.47
N ILE A 66 5.20 7.79 5.32
CA ILE A 66 5.79 8.01 4.00
C ILE A 66 5.10 9.19 3.34
N MET A 67 5.88 10.19 2.94
CA MET A 67 5.39 11.35 2.21
C MET A 67 5.19 11.00 0.74
N SER A 68 3.97 11.19 0.22
CA SER A 68 3.70 11.11 -1.21
C SER A 68 3.97 12.47 -1.86
N PRO A 69 4.96 12.60 -2.75
CA PRO A 69 5.35 13.91 -3.29
C PRO A 69 4.34 14.47 -4.28
N ASN A 70 3.71 13.65 -5.09
CA ASN A 70 2.82 14.10 -6.17
C ASN A 70 1.37 14.25 -5.70
N PRO A 71 0.61 15.24 -6.20
CA PRO A 71 -0.78 15.44 -5.81
C PRO A 71 -1.68 14.30 -6.30
N GLU A 72 -2.62 13.92 -5.46
CA GLU A 72 -3.68 12.96 -5.76
C GLU A 72 -4.86 13.68 -6.44
N ILE A 73 -5.25 13.18 -7.61
CA ILE A 73 -6.39 13.66 -8.38
C ILE A 73 -7.35 12.51 -8.78
N GLY A 74 -7.34 11.41 -8.02
CA GLY A 74 -8.13 10.21 -8.28
C GLY A 74 -7.40 9.10 -9.04
N GLN A 75 -6.07 9.23 -9.26
CA GLN A 75 -5.24 8.25 -9.97
C GLN A 75 -4.47 7.32 -9.03
N ASN A 76 -4.72 7.35 -7.72
CA ASN A 76 -4.09 6.51 -6.68
C ASN A 76 -2.56 6.65 -6.56
N VAL A 77 -2.01 7.77 -6.98
CA VAL A 77 -0.56 8.03 -6.86
C VAL A 77 -0.13 8.16 -5.40
N LYS A 78 -1.02 8.66 -4.56
CA LYS A 78 -0.81 8.77 -3.10
C LYS A 78 -0.62 7.39 -2.43
N THR A 79 -1.11 6.31 -3.04
CA THR A 79 -0.87 4.95 -2.59
C THR A 79 0.33 4.33 -3.28
N SER A 80 0.40 4.40 -4.60
CA SER A 80 1.41 3.68 -5.38
C SER A 80 2.83 4.19 -5.19
N MET A 81 3.05 5.49 -4.99
CA MET A 81 4.40 6.02 -4.73
C MET A 81 4.95 5.60 -3.36
N PRO A 82 4.19 5.70 -2.26
CA PRO A 82 4.63 5.18 -0.96
C PRO A 82 4.85 3.66 -0.94
N MET A 83 4.09 2.88 -1.70
CA MET A 83 4.31 1.44 -1.80
C MET A 83 5.70 1.10 -2.36
N ILE A 84 6.23 1.87 -3.30
CA ILE A 84 7.59 1.69 -3.83
C ILE A 84 8.64 1.90 -2.73
N VAL A 85 8.43 2.90 -1.89
CA VAL A 85 9.32 3.19 -0.75
C VAL A 85 9.22 2.11 0.32
N ALA A 86 8.00 1.69 0.66
CA ALA A 86 7.73 0.67 1.66
C ALA A 86 8.35 -0.69 1.28
N GLU A 87 8.29 -1.07 0.01
CA GLU A 87 8.90 -2.30 -0.52
C GLU A 87 10.42 -2.29 -0.35
N GLU A 88 11.08 -1.21 -0.72
CA GLU A 88 12.53 -1.08 -0.56
C GLU A 88 12.98 -0.95 0.91
N LEU A 89 12.13 -0.36 1.74
CA LEU A 89 12.36 -0.25 3.18
C LEU A 89 12.18 -1.60 3.89
N ASP A 90 11.43 -2.53 3.29
CA ASP A 90 11.06 -3.83 3.84
C ASP A 90 10.13 -3.70 5.06
N VAL A 91 9.13 -2.84 4.95
CA VAL A 91 8.10 -2.60 5.97
C VAL A 91 6.75 -3.14 5.51
N ASP A 92 6.06 -3.84 6.40
CA ASP A 92 4.70 -4.31 6.12
C ASP A 92 3.74 -3.10 5.98
N TRP A 93 2.97 -3.09 4.89
CA TRP A 93 2.06 -2.00 4.55
C TRP A 93 1.07 -1.63 5.67
N LYS A 94 0.71 -2.57 6.52
CA LYS A 94 -0.15 -2.32 7.68
C LYS A 94 0.44 -1.34 8.70
N TYR A 95 1.77 -1.12 8.70
CA TYR A 95 2.45 -0.15 9.56
C TYR A 95 2.78 1.15 8.84
N VAL A 96 2.26 1.35 7.63
CA VAL A 96 2.53 2.55 6.83
C VAL A 96 1.38 3.55 6.92
N ILE A 97 1.72 4.77 7.28
CA ILE A 97 0.85 5.94 7.18
C ILE A 97 1.31 6.75 5.97
N VAL A 98 0.37 7.17 5.14
CA VAL A 98 0.68 7.97 3.97
C VAL A 98 0.22 9.41 4.17
N GLU A 99 1.15 10.34 4.08
CA GLU A 99 0.88 11.77 4.11
C GLU A 99 1.15 12.42 2.74
N GLN A 100 0.38 13.43 2.41
CA GLN A 100 0.68 14.26 1.24
C GLN A 100 1.84 15.20 1.59
N ALA A 101 2.92 15.15 0.79
CA ALA A 101 4.03 16.07 0.98
C ALA A 101 3.59 17.52 0.71
N PRO A 102 4.03 18.48 1.54
CA PRO A 102 3.87 19.90 1.23
C PRO A 102 4.66 20.26 -0.03
N LEU A 103 4.30 21.37 -0.67
CA LEU A 103 5.07 21.86 -1.80
C LEU A 103 6.48 22.26 -1.35
N ASN A 104 7.48 21.50 -1.76
CA ASN A 104 8.88 21.76 -1.44
C ASN A 104 9.81 21.27 -2.57
N THR A 105 10.13 22.16 -3.47
CA THR A 105 10.94 21.86 -4.68
C THR A 105 12.41 21.59 -4.37
N SER A 106 12.89 21.90 -3.16
CA SER A 106 14.26 21.59 -2.75
C SER A 106 14.42 20.12 -2.30
N VAL A 107 13.33 19.51 -1.81
CA VAL A 107 13.31 18.09 -1.38
C VAL A 107 12.74 17.20 -2.46
N PHE A 108 11.65 17.61 -3.10
CA PHE A 108 10.93 16.83 -4.10
C PHE A 108 11.14 17.42 -5.50
N THR A 109 11.82 16.70 -6.36
CA THR A 109 12.21 17.19 -7.70
C THR A 109 11.01 17.58 -8.58
N ARG A 110 9.87 16.90 -8.39
CA ARG A 110 8.66 17.12 -9.19
C ARG A 110 7.41 16.77 -8.39
N GLN A 111 6.57 17.75 -8.17
CA GLN A 111 5.30 17.60 -7.45
C GLN A 111 4.11 17.98 -8.36
N VAL A 112 3.97 17.25 -9.48
CA VAL A 112 2.96 17.53 -10.51
C VAL A 112 2.20 16.26 -10.87
N ALA A 113 0.87 16.36 -10.98
CA ALA A 113 0.04 15.33 -11.57
C ALA A 113 -0.22 15.64 -13.04
N GLY A 114 0.23 14.78 -13.96
CA GLY A 114 -0.01 14.95 -15.39
C GLY A 114 0.88 14.08 -16.27
N GLY A 115 0.40 13.77 -17.47
CA GLY A 115 1.13 13.04 -18.50
C GLY A 115 1.56 11.62 -18.10
N SER A 116 0.92 10.99 -17.12
CA SER A 116 1.27 9.64 -16.61
C SER A 116 2.74 9.50 -16.20
N GLN A 117 3.32 10.57 -15.66
CA GLN A 117 4.77 10.65 -15.39
C GLN A 117 5.14 10.31 -13.94
N SER A 118 4.21 10.37 -12.98
CA SER A 118 4.51 10.30 -11.54
C SER A 118 5.32 9.07 -11.18
N ILE A 119 4.84 7.88 -11.49
CA ILE A 119 5.55 6.63 -11.19
C ILE A 119 6.82 6.50 -12.03
N ARG A 120 6.73 6.75 -13.34
CA ARG A 120 7.88 6.58 -14.24
C ARG A 120 9.07 7.46 -13.87
N GLN A 121 8.83 8.70 -13.52
CA GLN A 121 9.90 9.63 -13.14
C GLN A 121 10.32 9.49 -11.68
N GLY A 122 9.38 9.13 -10.78
CA GLY A 122 9.65 8.91 -9.37
C GLY A 122 10.31 7.57 -9.06
N TRP A 123 10.25 6.60 -9.96
CA TRP A 123 10.62 5.21 -9.71
C TRP A 123 11.99 5.05 -9.07
N LYS A 124 13.03 5.60 -9.69
CA LYS A 124 14.40 5.44 -9.21
C LYS A 124 14.64 6.18 -7.89
N SER A 125 14.13 7.40 -7.75
CA SER A 125 14.33 8.20 -6.53
C SER A 125 13.62 7.57 -5.34
N LEU A 126 12.38 7.12 -5.49
CA LEU A 126 11.60 6.49 -4.42
C LEU A 126 12.25 5.19 -3.95
N ARG A 127 12.73 4.36 -4.86
CA ARG A 127 13.50 3.15 -4.53
C ARG A 127 14.77 3.49 -3.77
N THR A 128 15.52 4.47 -4.24
CA THR A 128 16.75 4.92 -3.56
C THR A 128 16.47 5.41 -2.14
N VAL A 129 15.40 6.18 -1.95
CA VAL A 129 14.98 6.67 -0.63
C VAL A 129 14.71 5.51 0.34
N GLY A 130 13.91 4.53 -0.04
CA GLY A 130 13.61 3.36 0.79
C GLY A 130 14.85 2.52 1.09
N ALA A 131 15.64 2.19 0.08
CA ALA A 131 16.86 1.40 0.22
C ALA A 131 17.93 2.08 1.10
N THR A 132 18.07 3.42 0.98
CA THR A 132 18.97 4.19 1.81
C THR A 132 18.53 4.18 3.26
N ALA A 133 17.26 4.45 3.53
CA ALA A 133 16.69 4.39 4.88
C ALA A 133 16.88 3.00 5.50
N ARG A 134 16.59 1.93 4.78
CA ARG A 134 16.83 0.55 5.23
C ARG A 134 18.29 0.33 5.61
N THR A 135 19.21 0.82 4.79
CA THR A 135 20.66 0.68 5.06
C THR A 135 21.07 1.43 6.31
N MET A 136 20.56 2.63 6.51
CA MET A 136 20.83 3.44 7.70
C MET A 136 20.31 2.76 8.97
N LEU A 137 19.07 2.27 8.97
CA LEU A 137 18.46 1.56 10.09
C LEU A 137 19.23 0.28 10.44
N ARG A 138 19.62 -0.52 9.43
CA ARG A 138 20.45 -1.70 9.63
C ARG A 138 21.79 -1.38 10.29
N LYS A 139 22.47 -0.32 9.83
CA LYS A 139 23.73 0.14 10.44
C LYS A 139 23.55 0.61 11.88
N ALA A 140 22.47 1.35 12.16
CA ALA A 140 22.14 1.79 13.51
C ALA A 140 21.85 0.60 14.44
N GLY A 141 21.07 -0.38 14.00
CA GLY A 141 20.79 -1.60 14.75
C GLY A 141 22.04 -2.44 15.04
N GLN A 142 22.99 -2.50 14.11
CA GLN A 142 24.27 -3.18 14.32
C GLN A 142 25.14 -2.50 15.38
N LYS A 143 25.22 -1.17 15.37
CA LYS A 143 25.97 -0.41 16.37
C LYS A 143 25.42 -0.61 17.79
N ASN A 144 24.11 -0.75 17.92
CA ASN A 144 23.46 -0.93 19.21
C ASN A 144 23.43 -2.39 19.70
N GLY A 145 24.12 -3.31 19.02
CA GLY A 145 24.26 -4.72 19.42
C GLY A 145 22.98 -5.55 19.38
N ARG A 146 21.87 -4.99 18.88
CA ARG A 146 20.54 -5.65 18.90
C ARG A 146 20.21 -6.53 17.70
N SER A 147 21.07 -6.62 16.72
CA SER A 147 20.78 -7.41 15.51
C SER A 147 22.01 -8.07 14.91
N ARG A 148 22.23 -9.35 15.23
CA ARG A 148 23.00 -10.25 14.37
C ARG A 148 22.09 -10.68 13.21
N TRP A 149 22.15 -10.01 12.08
CA TRP A 149 21.53 -10.48 10.87
C TRP A 149 22.29 -11.70 10.36
N LYS A 150 21.67 -12.89 10.48
CA LYS A 150 22.08 -14.04 9.68
C LYS A 150 21.51 -13.84 8.27
N ARG A 151 22.36 -13.93 7.27
CA ARG A 151 21.95 -14.03 5.85
C ARG A 151 21.28 -15.36 5.61
#